data_3b5c8adbf108a3244f55fe9f5928c510
#
_entry.id   3b5c8adbf108a3244f55fe9f5928c510
#
_cell.length_a   1.000
_cell.length_b   1.000
_cell.length_c   1.000
_cell.angle_alpha   90.00
_cell.angle_beta   90.00
_cell.angle_gamma   90.00
#
_symmetry.space_group_name_H-M   'P 1'
#
loop_
_entity.id
_entity.type
_entity.pdbx_description
1 polymer ?
#
loop_
_entity_poly.entity_id
_entity_poly.type
_entity_poly.pdbx_seq_one_letter_code
_entity_poly.pdbx_strand_id
1 'polypeptide(L)'
;MGELTIDELAGRTGEPVSQLRDWLLLGLFGTDPAERFAPSDVDRVRVIQFLRDHRVDLAMVAEAMKDGRLDLSYGSYVGPYLGLPEGPWCSPARAAEVVGLPADLVVRLCHVMGVVEEGESVSAADLRMLEGSKAVLDAGLPEAALVQLWQVFADALGRVAEAEVRLFHFYVHERLRAAGVSGPTLFQRSDASAERLIALVGPATVYFHRKGLARAVLDDLQLHLAPESPVNKEEPPGQLPAGVMFVDLSSFTPLTEAMGDVKAAAVLERFASLVREAAALWKGRVVKQIGDAFMLVFFDAPSAVQCALEIEGRTSREPSFPAARSGVHWGPVLYREGDYVGTNVNIAARLAEVAGRHHILVTTALRSEAGGLPEVEFVPLGKRLLKGLVEEIEVLEARTRTAEAGKKAVDPVCGMELAPNEVAARLSLGGADRLFCSEACLRQFMAAPQRYPV
;
A
#
# COMPACT_ATOMS: atom_id res chain seq x y z
N MET A 1 -32.55 14.71 25.03
CA MET A 1 -33.12 13.54 24.35
C MET A 1 -33.43 12.51 25.45
N GLY A 2 -34.65 11.94 25.48
CA GLY A 2 -35.08 11.04 26.55
C GLY A 2 -34.35 9.70 26.51
N GLU A 3 -34.33 9.04 27.67
CA GLU A 3 -33.87 7.67 27.81
C GLU A 3 -34.75 6.71 26.99
N LEU A 4 -34.14 5.67 26.42
CA LEU A 4 -34.82 4.66 25.61
C LEU A 4 -35.25 3.48 26.49
N THR A 5 -36.37 2.88 26.18
CA THR A 5 -36.73 1.55 26.68
C THR A 5 -36.02 0.44 25.86
N ILE A 6 -35.99 -0.78 26.37
CA ILE A 6 -35.39 -1.91 25.65
C ILE A 6 -36.11 -2.21 24.34
N ASP A 7 -37.44 -2.00 24.27
CA ASP A 7 -38.23 -2.17 23.04
C ASP A 7 -37.90 -1.10 22.01
N GLU A 8 -37.67 0.16 22.43
CA GLU A 8 -37.23 1.23 21.55
C GLU A 8 -35.78 1.01 21.05
N LEU A 9 -34.91 0.46 21.91
CA LEU A 9 -33.55 0.08 21.54
C LEU A 9 -33.58 -1.06 20.50
N ALA A 10 -34.38 -2.09 20.73
CA ALA A 10 -34.61 -3.18 19.80
C ALA A 10 -35.12 -2.68 18.44
N GLY A 11 -36.12 -1.78 18.45
CA GLY A 11 -36.65 -1.19 17.22
C GLY A 11 -35.63 -0.35 16.45
N ARG A 12 -34.66 0.30 17.11
CA ARG A 12 -33.62 1.11 16.48
C ARG A 12 -32.43 0.29 15.97
N THR A 13 -32.16 -0.83 16.60
CA THR A 13 -30.98 -1.67 16.29
C THR A 13 -31.34 -2.89 15.43
N GLY A 14 -32.64 -3.23 15.37
CA GLY A 14 -33.09 -4.47 14.71
C GLY A 14 -32.80 -5.75 15.50
N GLU A 15 -32.24 -5.63 16.71
CA GLU A 15 -31.86 -6.79 17.52
C GLU A 15 -33.03 -7.26 18.40
N PRO A 16 -33.28 -8.57 18.51
CA PRO A 16 -34.33 -9.07 19.39
C PRO A 16 -34.08 -8.70 20.86
N VAL A 17 -35.16 -8.37 21.58
CA VAL A 17 -35.09 -8.01 23.02
C VAL A 17 -34.40 -9.09 23.86
N SER A 18 -34.63 -10.38 23.55
CA SER A 18 -33.93 -11.50 24.22
C SER A 18 -32.42 -11.40 24.09
N GLN A 19 -31.94 -11.13 22.89
CA GLN A 19 -30.48 -11.01 22.61
C GLN A 19 -29.89 -9.76 23.29
N LEU A 20 -30.60 -8.64 23.28
CA LEU A 20 -30.17 -7.44 24.00
C LEU A 20 -30.05 -7.69 25.52
N ARG A 21 -30.96 -8.49 26.10
CA ARG A 21 -30.86 -8.89 27.51
C ARG A 21 -29.67 -9.81 27.78
N ASP A 22 -29.35 -10.75 26.88
CA ASP A 22 -28.17 -11.58 27.02
C ASP A 22 -26.87 -10.73 27.01
N TRP A 23 -26.79 -9.74 26.13
CA TRP A 23 -25.66 -8.83 26.08
C TRP A 23 -25.57 -7.87 27.30
N LEU A 24 -26.73 -7.47 27.82
CA LEU A 24 -26.82 -6.71 29.06
C LEU A 24 -26.30 -7.53 30.24
N LEU A 25 -26.68 -8.83 30.34
CA LEU A 25 -26.18 -9.74 31.37
C LEU A 25 -24.68 -9.98 31.27
N LEU A 26 -24.12 -9.97 30.06
CA LEU A 26 -22.68 -10.01 29.83
C LEU A 26 -21.97 -8.69 30.20
N GLY A 27 -22.71 -7.61 30.44
CA GLY A 27 -22.13 -6.30 30.76
C GLY A 27 -21.54 -5.55 29.57
N LEU A 28 -21.96 -5.87 28.33
CA LEU A 28 -21.45 -5.25 27.11
C LEU A 28 -21.95 -3.84 26.91
N PHE A 29 -23.15 -3.50 27.40
CA PHE A 29 -23.71 -2.16 27.40
C PHE A 29 -24.72 -1.99 28.55
N GLY A 30 -25.08 -0.74 28.86
CA GLY A 30 -26.07 -0.42 29.89
C GLY A 30 -25.65 -0.85 31.29
N THR A 31 -26.05 -0.12 32.30
CA THR A 31 -25.82 -0.46 33.72
C THR A 31 -27.07 -0.26 34.59
N ASP A 32 -28.16 0.22 33.97
CA ASP A 32 -29.37 0.56 34.74
C ASP A 32 -30.27 -0.65 34.95
N PRO A 33 -30.52 -1.07 36.18
CA PRO A 33 -31.47 -2.13 36.52
C PRO A 33 -32.92 -1.85 36.04
N ALA A 34 -33.24 -0.61 35.74
CA ALA A 34 -34.56 -0.18 35.23
C ALA A 34 -34.66 -0.35 33.68
N GLU A 35 -33.71 -0.96 33.01
CA GLU A 35 -33.65 -1.11 31.54
C GLU A 35 -33.86 0.23 30.80
N ARG A 36 -33.23 1.29 31.30
CA ARG A 36 -33.20 2.62 30.67
C ARG A 36 -31.86 2.85 29.98
N PHE A 37 -31.89 3.24 28.71
CA PHE A 37 -30.71 3.32 27.85
C PHE A 37 -30.51 4.73 27.32
N ALA A 38 -29.26 5.15 27.25
CA ALA A 38 -28.89 6.38 26.60
C ALA A 38 -28.97 6.22 25.06
N PRO A 39 -29.23 7.30 24.30
CA PRO A 39 -29.15 7.26 22.85
C PRO A 39 -27.83 6.69 22.30
N SER A 40 -26.72 6.89 23.00
CA SER A 40 -25.41 6.33 22.69
C SER A 40 -25.32 4.79 22.82
N ASP A 41 -26.26 4.16 23.52
CA ASP A 41 -26.30 2.70 23.62
C ASP A 41 -26.74 2.05 22.31
N VAL A 42 -27.43 2.78 21.43
CA VAL A 42 -27.72 2.33 20.07
C VAL A 42 -26.42 2.05 19.31
N ASP A 43 -25.45 2.96 19.39
CA ASP A 43 -24.16 2.80 18.69
C ASP A 43 -23.32 1.68 19.33
N ARG A 44 -23.38 1.52 20.66
CA ARG A 44 -22.73 0.40 21.35
C ARG A 44 -23.30 -0.94 20.90
N VAL A 45 -24.63 -1.06 20.85
CA VAL A 45 -25.29 -2.27 20.34
C VAL A 45 -24.86 -2.58 18.92
N ARG A 46 -24.79 -1.56 18.04
CA ARG A 46 -24.30 -1.73 16.67
C ARG A 46 -22.86 -2.24 16.60
N VAL A 47 -21.97 -1.74 17.47
CA VAL A 47 -20.60 -2.27 17.56
C VAL A 47 -20.61 -3.74 18.03
N ILE A 48 -21.46 -4.09 18.99
CA ILE A 48 -21.61 -5.48 19.44
C ILE A 48 -22.12 -6.38 18.30
N GLN A 49 -23.10 -5.91 17.51
CA GLN A 49 -23.57 -6.61 16.30
C GLN A 49 -22.42 -6.82 15.32
N PHE A 50 -21.66 -5.76 15.02
CA PHE A 50 -20.49 -5.83 14.16
C PHE A 50 -19.46 -6.85 14.65
N LEU A 51 -19.13 -6.87 15.95
CA LEU A 51 -18.22 -7.85 16.53
C LEU A 51 -18.73 -9.27 16.41
N ARG A 52 -20.04 -9.51 16.71
CA ARG A 52 -20.71 -10.81 16.58
C ARG A 52 -20.65 -11.29 15.12
N ASP A 53 -21.00 -10.44 14.19
CA ASP A 53 -21.10 -10.78 12.77
C ASP A 53 -19.71 -11.12 12.19
N HIS A 54 -18.64 -10.55 12.77
CA HIS A 54 -17.24 -10.92 12.51
C HIS A 54 -16.72 -12.04 13.42
N ARG A 55 -17.63 -12.82 14.05
CA ARG A 55 -17.30 -14.00 14.88
C ARG A 55 -16.34 -13.73 16.04
N VAL A 56 -16.32 -12.48 16.55
CA VAL A 56 -15.57 -12.15 17.76
C VAL A 56 -16.32 -12.72 18.96
N ASP A 57 -15.60 -13.42 19.84
CA ASP A 57 -16.18 -13.97 21.08
C ASP A 57 -16.59 -12.83 22.03
N LEU A 58 -17.89 -12.63 22.16
CA LEU A 58 -18.45 -11.56 22.99
C LEU A 58 -18.18 -11.77 24.50
N ALA A 59 -17.94 -13.02 24.96
CA ALA A 59 -17.54 -13.26 26.34
C ALA A 59 -16.11 -12.74 26.60
N MET A 60 -15.18 -12.90 25.64
CA MET A 60 -13.85 -12.31 25.72
C MET A 60 -13.90 -10.77 25.68
N VAL A 61 -14.81 -10.20 24.90
CA VAL A 61 -15.05 -8.73 24.86
C VAL A 61 -15.51 -8.26 26.25
N ALA A 62 -16.49 -8.91 26.85
CA ALA A 62 -17.00 -8.58 28.18
C ALA A 62 -15.89 -8.67 29.25
N GLU A 63 -15.05 -9.70 29.22
CA GLU A 63 -13.91 -9.85 30.13
C GLU A 63 -12.90 -8.69 29.93
N ALA A 64 -12.57 -8.36 28.69
CA ALA A 64 -11.66 -7.26 28.37
C ALA A 64 -12.21 -5.90 28.85
N MET A 65 -13.52 -5.70 28.77
CA MET A 65 -14.18 -4.51 29.31
C MET A 65 -14.13 -4.46 30.83
N LYS A 66 -14.39 -5.59 31.50
CA LYS A 66 -14.33 -5.72 32.96
C LYS A 66 -12.92 -5.43 33.48
N ASP A 67 -11.89 -5.87 32.76
CA ASP A 67 -10.48 -5.61 33.07
C ASP A 67 -10.01 -4.21 32.70
N GLY A 68 -10.86 -3.40 32.08
CA GLY A 68 -10.50 -2.06 31.59
C GLY A 68 -9.52 -2.06 30.40
N ARG A 69 -9.37 -3.21 29.70
CA ARG A 69 -8.55 -3.34 28.50
C ARG A 69 -9.30 -2.86 27.23
N LEU A 70 -10.62 -2.83 27.29
CA LEU A 70 -11.49 -2.41 26.19
C LEU A 70 -12.63 -1.54 26.77
N ASP A 71 -13.06 -0.56 25.98
CA ASP A 71 -14.28 0.23 26.23
C ASP A 71 -15.02 0.41 24.90
N LEU A 72 -16.28 -0.01 24.83
CA LEU A 72 -17.11 0.13 23.62
C LEU A 72 -17.74 1.52 23.50
N SER A 73 -17.44 2.47 24.40
CA SER A 73 -17.93 3.86 24.28
C SER A 73 -17.40 4.57 23.04
N TYR A 74 -16.26 4.13 22.50
CA TYR A 74 -15.74 4.65 21.21
C TYR A 74 -16.70 4.35 20.03
N GLY A 75 -17.61 3.40 20.16
CA GLY A 75 -18.62 3.08 19.16
C GLY A 75 -19.48 4.27 18.75
N SER A 76 -19.74 5.19 19.67
CA SER A 76 -20.48 6.42 19.37
C SER A 76 -19.74 7.38 18.43
N TYR A 77 -18.40 7.32 18.39
CA TYR A 77 -17.56 8.14 17.50
C TYR A 77 -17.29 7.44 16.18
N VAL A 78 -17.05 6.14 16.23
CA VAL A 78 -16.69 5.34 15.06
C VAL A 78 -17.92 4.83 14.32
N GLY A 79 -19.05 4.61 15.02
CA GLY A 79 -20.28 4.08 14.46
C GLY A 79 -20.74 4.75 13.17
N PRO A 80 -20.82 6.09 13.09
CA PRO A 80 -21.21 6.79 11.86
C PRO A 80 -20.25 6.57 10.67
N TYR A 81 -18.99 6.18 10.94
CA TYR A 81 -17.94 5.98 9.94
C TYR A 81 -17.70 4.52 9.62
N LEU A 82 -18.04 3.60 10.53
CA LEU A 82 -18.00 2.16 10.26
C LEU A 82 -19.06 1.72 9.25
N GLY A 83 -19.92 2.66 8.80
CA GLY A 83 -21.03 2.29 7.93
C GLY A 83 -21.89 1.21 8.58
N LEU A 84 -21.95 1.25 9.95
CA LEU A 84 -22.75 0.32 10.71
C LEU A 84 -24.17 0.39 10.18
N PRO A 85 -24.72 -0.71 9.76
CA PRO A 85 -25.85 -0.72 8.86
C PRO A 85 -27.09 -0.15 9.50
N GLU A 86 -27.67 0.83 8.84
CA GLU A 86 -29.05 1.19 9.09
C GLU A 86 -29.94 0.26 8.24
N GLY A 87 -30.76 -0.58 8.88
CA GLY A 87 -31.66 -1.48 8.15
C GLY A 87 -32.61 -0.74 7.18
N PRO A 88 -33.33 -1.38 6.29
CA PRO A 88 -33.59 -2.81 6.28
C PRO A 88 -32.54 -3.59 5.47
N TRP A 89 -32.36 -4.84 5.87
CA TRP A 89 -31.46 -5.78 5.23
C TRP A 89 -32.17 -6.67 4.25
N CYS A 90 -31.53 -7.02 3.15
CA CYS A 90 -32.06 -8.02 2.23
C CYS A 90 -30.97 -8.99 1.76
N SER A 91 -31.38 -10.18 1.29
CA SER A 91 -30.44 -11.10 0.68
C SER A 91 -29.87 -10.53 -0.63
N PRO A 92 -28.68 -10.97 -1.08
CA PRO A 92 -28.15 -10.60 -2.40
C PRO A 92 -29.12 -10.90 -3.55
N ALA A 93 -29.88 -11.98 -3.46
CA ALA A 93 -30.92 -12.33 -4.45
C ALA A 93 -32.03 -11.26 -4.48
N ARG A 94 -32.50 -10.80 -3.31
CA ARG A 94 -33.50 -9.74 -3.24
C ARG A 94 -32.95 -8.40 -3.69
N ALA A 95 -31.68 -8.11 -3.38
CA ALA A 95 -30.99 -6.90 -3.87
C ALA A 95 -30.95 -6.91 -5.42
N ALA A 96 -30.65 -8.04 -6.04
CA ALA A 96 -30.65 -8.21 -7.50
C ALA A 96 -32.02 -7.88 -8.12
N GLU A 97 -33.10 -8.36 -7.52
CA GLU A 97 -34.48 -8.06 -7.97
C GLU A 97 -34.81 -6.56 -7.82
N VAL A 98 -34.47 -5.96 -6.66
CA VAL A 98 -34.77 -4.54 -6.36
C VAL A 98 -34.03 -3.61 -7.29
N VAL A 99 -32.72 -3.87 -7.51
CA VAL A 99 -31.87 -3.02 -8.36
C VAL A 99 -32.07 -3.35 -9.85
N GLY A 100 -32.51 -4.57 -10.19
CA GLY A 100 -32.66 -5.03 -11.57
C GLY A 100 -31.31 -5.33 -12.25
N LEU A 101 -30.40 -5.95 -11.51
CA LEU A 101 -29.11 -6.45 -12.00
C LEU A 101 -29.12 -7.98 -12.04
N PRO A 102 -28.29 -8.63 -12.90
CA PRO A 102 -28.10 -10.08 -12.86
C PRO A 102 -27.62 -10.55 -11.49
N ALA A 103 -28.20 -11.65 -10.99
CA ALA A 103 -27.91 -12.14 -9.64
C ALA A 103 -26.43 -12.52 -9.44
N ASP A 104 -25.81 -13.12 -10.47
CA ASP A 104 -24.37 -13.47 -10.43
C ASP A 104 -23.47 -12.24 -10.39
N LEU A 105 -23.83 -11.15 -11.06
CA LEU A 105 -23.12 -9.88 -10.99
C LEU A 105 -23.27 -9.26 -9.59
N VAL A 106 -24.49 -9.28 -9.01
CA VAL A 106 -24.70 -8.76 -7.64
C VAL A 106 -23.86 -9.52 -6.63
N VAL A 107 -23.79 -10.85 -6.73
CA VAL A 107 -22.92 -11.66 -5.87
C VAL A 107 -21.45 -11.25 -6.01
N ARG A 108 -20.95 -11.08 -7.24
CA ARG A 108 -19.56 -10.60 -7.45
C ARG A 108 -19.33 -9.22 -6.85
N LEU A 109 -20.26 -8.28 -7.04
CA LEU A 109 -20.16 -6.94 -6.48
C LEU A 109 -20.21 -6.95 -4.94
N CYS A 110 -21.10 -7.78 -4.36
CA CYS A 110 -21.16 -7.99 -2.92
C CYS A 110 -19.83 -8.50 -2.35
N HIS A 111 -19.18 -9.47 -3.02
CA HIS A 111 -17.84 -9.92 -2.62
C HIS A 111 -16.82 -8.79 -2.61
N VAL A 112 -16.80 -7.95 -3.66
CA VAL A 112 -15.89 -6.80 -3.74
C VAL A 112 -16.18 -5.77 -2.64
N MET A 113 -17.47 -5.59 -2.28
CA MET A 113 -17.88 -4.69 -1.20
C MET A 113 -17.66 -5.26 0.21
N GLY A 114 -17.17 -6.50 0.33
CA GLY A 114 -16.92 -7.16 1.61
C GLY A 114 -18.14 -7.84 2.23
N VAL A 115 -19.24 -7.99 1.49
CA VAL A 115 -20.43 -8.77 1.88
C VAL A 115 -20.20 -10.21 1.41
N VAL A 116 -19.50 -11.04 2.20
CA VAL A 116 -18.84 -12.25 1.66
C VAL A 116 -19.43 -13.56 2.14
N GLU A 117 -20.20 -13.62 3.23
CA GLU A 117 -20.59 -14.91 3.85
C GLU A 117 -22.06 -15.28 3.61
N GLU A 118 -22.33 -16.61 3.58
CA GLU A 118 -23.71 -17.15 3.62
C GLU A 118 -24.40 -16.65 4.91
N GLY A 119 -25.41 -15.81 4.75
CA GLY A 119 -26.15 -15.18 5.85
C GLY A 119 -25.85 -13.68 6.03
N GLU A 120 -24.84 -13.13 5.38
CA GLU A 120 -24.65 -11.68 5.34
C GLU A 120 -25.72 -11.05 4.46
N SER A 121 -26.25 -9.95 4.93
CA SER A 121 -27.33 -9.23 4.28
C SER A 121 -26.84 -7.91 3.73
N VAL A 122 -27.36 -7.56 2.56
CA VAL A 122 -27.09 -6.32 1.85
C VAL A 122 -27.77 -5.17 2.58
N SER A 123 -27.01 -4.20 3.00
CA SER A 123 -27.50 -2.99 3.71
C SER A 123 -28.09 -1.95 2.75
N ALA A 124 -28.75 -0.93 3.30
CA ALA A 124 -29.20 0.20 2.51
C ALA A 124 -28.05 0.96 1.83
N ALA A 125 -26.85 0.98 2.43
CA ALA A 125 -25.67 1.58 1.82
C ALA A 125 -25.18 0.76 0.62
N ASP A 126 -25.14 -0.57 0.75
CA ASP A 126 -24.75 -1.47 -0.34
C ASP A 126 -25.74 -1.41 -1.50
N LEU A 127 -27.04 -1.32 -1.21
CA LEU A 127 -28.07 -1.13 -2.25
C LEU A 127 -27.83 0.13 -3.07
N ARG A 128 -27.51 1.27 -2.42
CA ARG A 128 -27.15 2.52 -3.14
C ARG A 128 -25.93 2.35 -4.03
N MET A 129 -24.92 1.57 -3.59
CA MET A 129 -23.76 1.26 -4.42
C MET A 129 -24.12 0.38 -5.61
N LEU A 130 -25.02 -0.59 -5.43
CA LEU A 130 -25.53 -1.43 -6.52
C LEU A 130 -26.38 -0.61 -7.51
N GLU A 131 -27.22 0.31 -7.04
CA GLU A 131 -27.98 1.25 -7.88
C GLU A 131 -27.04 2.15 -8.71
N GLY A 132 -26.00 2.69 -8.07
CA GLY A 132 -24.94 3.45 -8.76
C GLY A 132 -24.21 2.60 -9.80
N SER A 133 -23.92 1.33 -9.47
CA SER A 133 -23.32 0.36 -10.39
C SER A 133 -24.20 0.13 -11.62
N LYS A 134 -25.52 -0.05 -11.41
CA LYS A 134 -26.46 -0.17 -12.52
C LYS A 134 -26.45 1.05 -13.43
N ALA A 135 -26.48 2.24 -12.88
CA ALA A 135 -26.49 3.47 -13.67
C ALA A 135 -25.25 3.59 -14.57
N VAL A 136 -24.07 3.14 -14.08
CA VAL A 136 -22.82 3.14 -14.87
C VAL A 136 -22.84 2.07 -15.95
N LEU A 137 -23.40 0.88 -15.69
CA LEU A 137 -23.60 -0.16 -16.71
C LEU A 137 -24.57 0.29 -17.80
N ASP A 138 -25.69 0.89 -17.41
CA ASP A 138 -26.69 1.45 -18.34
C ASP A 138 -26.08 2.57 -19.22
N ALA A 139 -25.07 3.28 -18.73
CA ALA A 139 -24.29 4.25 -19.51
C ALA A 139 -23.26 3.60 -20.47
N GLY A 140 -23.13 2.26 -20.47
CA GLY A 140 -22.30 1.52 -21.42
C GLY A 140 -20.95 1.02 -20.92
N LEU A 141 -20.62 1.18 -19.62
CA LEU A 141 -19.41 0.58 -19.09
C LEU A 141 -19.56 -0.95 -19.03
N PRO A 142 -18.58 -1.75 -19.57
CA PRO A 142 -18.64 -3.21 -19.46
C PRO A 142 -18.58 -3.70 -18.00
N GLU A 143 -19.30 -4.79 -17.68
CA GLU A 143 -19.31 -5.41 -16.35
C GLU A 143 -17.89 -5.67 -15.80
N ALA A 144 -17.01 -6.24 -16.64
CA ALA A 144 -15.64 -6.54 -16.24
C ALA A 144 -14.85 -5.27 -15.83
N ALA A 145 -15.09 -4.15 -16.50
CA ALA A 145 -14.45 -2.88 -16.16
C ALA A 145 -15.00 -2.30 -14.84
N LEU A 146 -16.31 -2.44 -14.62
CA LEU A 146 -16.93 -2.00 -13.37
C LEU A 146 -16.40 -2.80 -12.17
N VAL A 147 -16.34 -4.13 -12.27
CA VAL A 147 -15.82 -4.99 -11.20
C VAL A 147 -14.36 -4.65 -10.89
N GLN A 148 -13.52 -4.48 -11.92
CA GLN A 148 -12.12 -4.03 -11.74
C GLN A 148 -12.05 -2.67 -11.03
N LEU A 149 -12.89 -1.72 -11.41
CA LEU A 149 -12.91 -0.40 -10.78
C LEU A 149 -13.25 -0.48 -9.28
N TRP A 150 -14.28 -1.24 -8.93
CA TRP A 150 -14.65 -1.42 -7.52
C TRP A 150 -13.59 -2.18 -6.73
N GLN A 151 -12.92 -3.17 -7.34
CA GLN A 151 -11.80 -3.86 -6.70
C GLN A 151 -10.67 -2.88 -6.37
N VAL A 152 -10.31 -1.99 -7.30
CA VAL A 152 -9.30 -0.95 -7.05
C VAL A 152 -9.71 -0.02 -5.90
N PHE A 153 -11.00 0.38 -5.84
CA PHE A 153 -11.50 1.19 -4.74
C PHE A 153 -11.42 0.45 -3.40
N ALA A 154 -11.88 -0.80 -3.36
CA ALA A 154 -11.87 -1.61 -2.14
C ALA A 154 -10.45 -1.81 -1.61
N ASP A 155 -9.52 -2.22 -2.47
CA ASP A 155 -8.11 -2.46 -2.09
C ASP A 155 -7.39 -1.17 -1.67
N ALA A 156 -7.60 -0.08 -2.40
CA ALA A 156 -6.93 1.18 -2.10
C ALA A 156 -7.44 1.80 -0.80
N LEU A 157 -8.77 1.88 -0.64
CA LEU A 157 -9.39 2.47 0.55
C LEU A 157 -9.27 1.54 1.76
N GLY A 158 -9.27 0.22 1.57
CA GLY A 158 -8.97 -0.75 2.64
C GLY A 158 -7.59 -0.53 3.25
N ARG A 159 -6.55 -0.32 2.41
CA ARG A 159 -5.21 0.03 2.89
C ARG A 159 -5.16 1.38 3.60
N VAL A 160 -5.92 2.37 3.14
CA VAL A 160 -6.03 3.67 3.82
C VAL A 160 -6.64 3.47 5.20
N ALA A 161 -7.78 2.78 5.30
CA ALA A 161 -8.46 2.51 6.56
C ALA A 161 -7.58 1.71 7.55
N GLU A 162 -6.86 0.68 7.08
CA GLU A 162 -5.91 -0.05 7.91
C GLU A 162 -4.79 0.87 8.44
N ALA A 163 -4.24 1.72 7.58
CA ALA A 163 -3.20 2.67 7.99
C ALA A 163 -3.70 3.66 9.04
N GLU A 164 -4.92 4.19 8.88
CA GLU A 164 -5.56 5.09 9.85
C GLU A 164 -5.67 4.44 11.23
N VAL A 165 -6.20 3.22 11.30
CA VAL A 165 -6.37 2.48 12.55
C VAL A 165 -5.01 2.16 13.20
N ARG A 166 -4.03 1.66 12.43
CA ARG A 166 -2.72 1.29 12.97
C ARG A 166 -1.92 2.51 13.42
N LEU A 167 -1.89 3.59 12.63
CA LEU A 167 -1.18 4.82 13.01
C LEU A 167 -1.81 5.46 14.24
N PHE A 168 -3.14 5.48 14.33
CA PHE A 168 -3.83 5.94 15.53
C PHE A 168 -3.45 5.09 16.75
N HIS A 169 -3.50 3.76 16.61
CA HIS A 169 -3.14 2.85 17.70
C HIS A 169 -1.71 3.09 18.20
N PHE A 170 -0.71 3.10 17.29
CA PHE A 170 0.69 3.22 17.69
C PHE A 170 1.07 4.61 18.17
N TYR A 171 0.59 5.67 17.51
CA TYR A 171 1.04 7.04 17.77
C TYR A 171 0.16 7.81 18.75
N VAL A 172 -1.06 7.36 19.00
CA VAL A 172 -1.97 7.98 19.97
C VAL A 172 -2.20 7.07 21.16
N HIS A 173 -2.81 5.90 20.97
CA HIS A 173 -3.22 5.02 22.04
C HIS A 173 -2.01 4.48 22.84
N GLU A 174 -1.05 3.83 22.20
CA GLU A 174 0.13 3.26 22.86
C GLU A 174 1.02 4.34 23.49
N ARG A 175 1.08 5.52 22.87
CA ARG A 175 1.84 6.64 23.43
C ARG A 175 1.21 7.17 24.72
N LEU A 176 -0.12 7.23 24.80
CA LEU A 176 -0.83 7.59 26.04
C LEU A 176 -0.60 6.55 27.12
N ARG A 177 -0.64 5.24 26.78
CA ARG A 177 -0.32 4.16 27.70
C ARG A 177 1.11 4.24 28.23
N ALA A 178 2.07 4.46 27.35
CA ALA A 178 3.48 4.63 27.74
C ALA A 178 3.71 5.85 28.64
N ALA A 179 2.85 6.89 28.54
CA ALA A 179 2.84 8.04 29.45
C ALA A 179 2.13 7.77 30.79
N GLY A 180 1.71 6.53 31.07
CA GLY A 180 1.06 6.12 32.32
C GLY A 180 -0.44 6.41 32.36
N VAL A 181 -1.06 6.78 31.25
CA VAL A 181 -2.52 6.98 31.18
C VAL A 181 -3.19 5.60 31.05
N SER A 182 -4.19 5.33 31.86
CA SER A 182 -4.91 4.05 31.88
C SER A 182 -6.38 4.21 32.22
N GLY A 183 -7.16 3.14 32.05
CA GLY A 183 -8.58 3.10 32.38
C GLY A 183 -9.41 4.13 31.59
N PRO A 184 -10.52 4.62 32.14
CA PRO A 184 -11.44 5.54 31.43
C PRO A 184 -10.77 6.79 30.88
N THR A 185 -9.73 7.30 31.52
CA THR A 185 -8.99 8.49 31.07
C THR A 185 -8.22 8.21 29.77
N LEU A 186 -7.71 6.99 29.57
CA LEU A 186 -7.06 6.59 28.33
C LEU A 186 -8.05 6.66 27.17
N PHE A 187 -9.23 6.09 27.34
CA PHE A 187 -10.27 6.08 26.33
C PHE A 187 -10.74 7.50 25.99
N GLN A 188 -11.06 8.31 27.00
CA GLN A 188 -11.48 9.71 26.78
C GLN A 188 -10.46 10.53 25.98
N ARG A 189 -9.16 10.38 26.29
CA ARG A 189 -8.10 11.08 25.55
C ARG A 189 -7.88 10.54 24.15
N SER A 190 -8.00 9.22 23.99
CA SER A 190 -7.94 8.57 22.68
C SER A 190 -9.11 9.04 21.81
N ASP A 191 -10.33 9.05 22.36
CA ASP A 191 -11.55 9.46 21.66
C ASP A 191 -11.49 10.91 21.18
N ALA A 192 -11.05 11.85 22.03
CA ALA A 192 -10.89 13.25 21.65
C ALA A 192 -9.86 13.45 20.50
N SER A 193 -8.89 12.55 20.37
CA SER A 193 -7.95 12.55 19.25
C SER A 193 -8.54 11.88 18.01
N ALA A 194 -9.30 10.79 18.20
CA ALA A 194 -9.98 10.06 17.13
C ALA A 194 -11.02 10.96 16.42
N GLU A 195 -11.84 11.69 17.16
CA GLU A 195 -12.84 12.60 16.61
C GLU A 195 -12.26 13.58 15.59
N ARG A 196 -11.09 14.16 15.91
CA ARG A 196 -10.39 15.10 15.00
C ARG A 196 -9.85 14.43 13.75
N LEU A 197 -9.30 13.21 13.88
CA LEU A 197 -8.79 12.44 12.76
C LEU A 197 -9.92 11.99 11.84
N ILE A 198 -10.97 11.44 12.40
CA ILE A 198 -12.14 10.95 11.66
C ILE A 198 -12.80 12.09 10.87
N ALA A 199 -12.92 13.27 11.44
CA ALA A 199 -13.46 14.44 10.73
C ALA A 199 -12.64 14.82 9.48
N LEU A 200 -11.34 14.47 9.45
CA LEU A 200 -10.44 14.74 8.32
C LEU A 200 -10.51 13.67 7.23
N VAL A 201 -10.89 12.43 7.54
CA VAL A 201 -10.85 11.29 6.61
C VAL A 201 -11.62 11.55 5.32
N GLY A 202 -12.88 11.95 5.41
CA GLY A 202 -13.71 12.22 4.24
C GLY A 202 -13.13 13.34 3.34
N PRO A 203 -12.83 14.53 3.88
CA PRO A 203 -12.19 15.60 3.12
C PRO A 203 -10.85 15.20 2.51
N ALA A 204 -10.01 14.43 3.23
CA ALA A 204 -8.71 13.96 2.74
C ALA A 204 -8.89 12.97 1.57
N THR A 205 -9.78 12.00 1.70
CA THR A 205 -10.10 11.04 0.65
C THR A 205 -10.51 11.75 -0.64
N VAL A 206 -11.44 12.68 -0.56
CA VAL A 206 -11.88 13.46 -1.73
C VAL A 206 -10.75 14.32 -2.31
N TYR A 207 -9.94 14.95 -1.46
CA TYR A 207 -8.82 15.77 -1.89
C TYR A 207 -7.78 14.96 -2.66
N PHE A 208 -7.29 13.85 -2.09
CA PHE A 208 -6.28 13.01 -2.73
C PHE A 208 -6.81 12.31 -3.98
N HIS A 209 -8.06 11.86 -3.96
CA HIS A 209 -8.72 11.31 -5.15
C HIS A 209 -8.75 12.33 -6.30
N ARG A 210 -9.20 13.58 -6.05
CA ARG A 210 -9.24 14.63 -7.07
C ARG A 210 -7.86 14.94 -7.63
N LYS A 211 -6.82 14.98 -6.78
CA LYS A 211 -5.43 15.20 -7.21
C LYS A 211 -4.92 14.05 -8.08
N GLY A 212 -5.20 12.81 -7.67
CA GLY A 212 -4.86 11.62 -8.46
C GLY A 212 -5.58 11.59 -9.80
N LEU A 213 -6.89 11.89 -9.81
CA LEU A 213 -7.70 11.93 -11.02
C LEU A 213 -7.21 12.98 -12.02
N ALA A 214 -6.92 14.19 -11.53
CA ALA A 214 -6.40 15.26 -12.39
C ALA A 214 -5.08 14.84 -13.06
N ARG A 215 -4.17 14.16 -12.33
CA ARG A 215 -2.94 13.62 -12.90
C ARG A 215 -3.21 12.53 -13.92
N ALA A 216 -4.08 11.57 -13.61
CA ALA A 216 -4.42 10.47 -14.51
C ALA A 216 -5.03 10.96 -15.82
N VAL A 217 -5.89 11.98 -15.77
CA VAL A 217 -6.46 12.62 -16.96
C VAL A 217 -5.38 13.31 -17.81
N LEU A 218 -4.43 13.99 -17.18
CA LEU A 218 -3.31 14.61 -17.90
C LEU A 218 -2.41 13.57 -18.59
N ASP A 219 -2.11 12.47 -17.88
CA ASP A 219 -1.32 11.36 -18.44
C ASP A 219 -2.04 10.74 -19.66
N ASP A 220 -3.36 10.52 -19.56
CA ASP A 220 -4.19 9.99 -20.64
C ASP A 220 -4.24 10.94 -21.85
N LEU A 221 -4.42 12.23 -21.61
CA LEU A 221 -4.39 13.24 -22.68
C LEU A 221 -3.04 13.27 -23.40
N GLN A 222 -1.93 13.13 -22.69
CA GLN A 222 -0.59 13.08 -23.28
C GLN A 222 -0.40 11.88 -24.21
N LEU A 223 -0.94 10.71 -23.84
CA LEU A 223 -0.93 9.52 -24.69
C LEU A 223 -1.69 9.75 -25.99
N HIS A 224 -2.80 10.48 -25.97
CA HIS A 224 -3.62 10.77 -27.14
C HIS A 224 -3.06 11.90 -28.04
N LEU A 225 -2.19 12.75 -27.50
CA LEU A 225 -1.52 13.82 -28.25
C LEU A 225 -0.26 13.33 -28.98
N ALA A 226 0.26 12.16 -28.67
CA ALA A 226 1.41 11.58 -29.36
C ALA A 226 1.04 11.27 -30.85
N PRO A 227 1.86 11.71 -31.86
CA PRO A 227 1.52 11.58 -33.28
C PRO A 227 1.33 10.14 -33.77
N GLU A 228 1.83 9.17 -33.02
CA GLU A 228 1.86 7.74 -33.35
C GLU A 228 1.07 6.89 -32.35
N SER A 229 0.03 7.42 -31.72
CA SER A 229 -0.88 6.56 -30.91
C SER A 229 -1.69 5.67 -31.86
N PRO A 230 -1.24 4.45 -32.15
CA PRO A 230 -2.08 3.50 -32.87
C PRO A 230 -3.14 3.02 -31.88
N VAL A 231 -4.32 3.59 -31.92
CA VAL A 231 -5.52 2.86 -31.49
C VAL A 231 -5.71 1.74 -32.52
N ASN A 232 -4.86 0.72 -32.39
CA ASN A 232 -4.95 -0.45 -33.21
C ASN A 232 -6.19 -1.22 -32.74
N LYS A 233 -7.22 -1.33 -33.56
CA LYS A 233 -8.48 -2.02 -33.23
C LYS A 233 -8.31 -3.50 -32.87
N GLU A 234 -7.10 -4.04 -33.05
CA GLU A 234 -6.73 -5.43 -32.77
C GLU A 234 -6.05 -5.61 -31.40
N GLU A 235 -5.69 -4.53 -30.69
CA GLU A 235 -5.05 -4.61 -29.40
C GLU A 235 -6.06 -4.84 -28.26
N PRO A 236 -5.72 -5.70 -27.27
CA PRO A 236 -6.63 -5.95 -26.16
C PRO A 236 -6.85 -4.66 -25.34
N PRO A 237 -8.08 -4.42 -24.87
CA PRO A 237 -8.38 -3.24 -24.06
C PRO A 237 -7.46 -3.13 -22.83
N GLY A 238 -6.90 -1.93 -22.62
CA GLY A 238 -5.97 -1.65 -21.52
C GLY A 238 -4.50 -1.88 -21.84
N GLN A 239 -4.14 -2.22 -23.09
CA GLN A 239 -2.76 -2.23 -23.54
C GLN A 239 -2.31 -0.81 -23.87
N LEU A 240 -1.11 -0.44 -23.41
CA LEU A 240 -0.53 0.88 -23.67
C LEU A 240 1.00 0.82 -23.64
N PRO A 241 1.71 1.65 -24.44
CA PRO A 241 3.16 1.74 -24.39
C PRO A 241 3.61 2.44 -23.10
N ALA A 242 4.60 1.88 -22.43
CA ALA A 242 5.15 2.48 -21.23
C ALA A 242 6.60 2.05 -20.95
N GLY A 243 7.34 2.94 -20.27
CA GLY A 243 8.58 2.60 -19.60
C GLY A 243 8.28 2.00 -18.23
N VAL A 244 8.74 0.79 -17.98
CA VAL A 244 8.65 0.14 -16.68
C VAL A 244 10.01 0.16 -16.02
N MET A 245 10.09 0.61 -14.80
CA MET A 245 11.29 0.60 -13.98
C MET A 245 11.07 -0.18 -12.70
N PHE A 246 11.99 -1.08 -12.40
CA PHE A 246 12.17 -1.61 -11.06
C PHE A 246 13.46 -1.05 -10.47
N VAL A 247 13.39 -0.61 -9.24
CA VAL A 247 14.54 -0.13 -8.47
C VAL A 247 14.49 -0.73 -7.08
N ASP A 248 15.60 -1.26 -6.59
CA ASP A 248 15.72 -1.80 -5.24
C ASP A 248 17.05 -1.44 -4.60
N LEU A 249 17.19 -1.78 -3.32
CA LEU A 249 18.43 -1.61 -2.57
C LEU A 249 19.30 -2.86 -2.67
N SER A 250 20.55 -2.67 -3.06
CA SER A 250 21.53 -3.77 -3.05
C SER A 250 21.83 -4.20 -1.62
N SER A 251 21.72 -5.51 -1.35
CA SER A 251 22.04 -6.12 -0.05
C SER A 251 21.13 -5.69 1.12
N PHE A 252 19.85 -5.40 0.87
CA PHE A 252 18.91 -4.99 1.93
C PHE A 252 18.67 -6.12 2.96
N THR A 253 18.56 -7.38 2.52
CA THR A 253 18.41 -8.53 3.44
C THR A 253 19.60 -8.68 4.40
N PRO A 254 20.87 -8.70 3.95
CA PRO A 254 22.01 -8.65 4.85
C PRO A 254 22.04 -7.42 5.76
N LEU A 255 21.60 -6.27 5.28
CA LEU A 255 21.51 -5.05 6.07
C LEU A 255 20.52 -5.22 7.23
N THR A 256 19.33 -5.79 6.97
CA THR A 256 18.30 -6.04 8.00
C THR A 256 18.83 -7.01 9.06
N GLU A 257 19.50 -8.09 8.65
CA GLU A 257 20.13 -9.03 9.58
C GLU A 257 21.21 -8.38 10.46
N ALA A 258 22.00 -7.47 9.89
CA ALA A 258 23.09 -6.80 10.61
C ALA A 258 22.65 -5.69 11.56
N MET A 259 21.63 -4.91 11.17
CA MET A 259 21.22 -3.68 11.88
C MET A 259 19.94 -3.86 12.71
N GLY A 260 19.18 -4.92 12.45
CA GLY A 260 17.83 -5.16 13.01
C GLY A 260 16.73 -4.37 12.32
N ASP A 261 15.49 -4.84 12.48
CA ASP A 261 14.31 -4.38 11.74
C ASP A 261 14.05 -2.88 11.84
N VAL A 262 14.21 -2.29 13.04
CA VAL A 262 13.92 -0.86 13.26
C VAL A 262 14.83 0.05 12.44
N LYS A 263 16.12 -0.26 12.38
CA LYS A 263 17.07 0.55 11.61
C LYS A 263 16.91 0.30 10.11
N ALA A 264 16.66 -0.95 9.71
CA ALA A 264 16.38 -1.29 8.32
C ALA A 264 15.11 -0.58 7.82
N ALA A 265 14.06 -0.50 8.65
CA ALA A 265 12.84 0.26 8.33
C ALA A 265 13.14 1.75 8.09
N ALA A 266 14.00 2.38 8.89
CA ALA A 266 14.38 3.78 8.69
C ALA A 266 15.14 3.99 7.35
N VAL A 267 16.02 3.06 6.96
CA VAL A 267 16.69 3.07 5.65
C VAL A 267 15.65 2.93 4.53
N LEU A 268 14.68 2.03 4.68
CA LEU A 268 13.62 1.82 3.70
C LEU A 268 12.71 3.05 3.56
N GLU A 269 12.33 3.70 4.66
CA GLU A 269 11.56 4.95 4.66
C GLU A 269 12.33 6.07 3.92
N ARG A 270 13.62 6.18 4.18
CA ARG A 270 14.47 7.16 3.47
C ARG A 270 14.55 6.86 1.99
N PHE A 271 14.74 5.60 1.60
CA PHE A 271 14.75 5.16 0.20
C PHE A 271 13.40 5.47 -0.48
N ALA A 272 12.30 5.12 0.18
CA ALA A 272 10.96 5.41 -0.32
C ALA A 272 10.72 6.90 -0.58
N SER A 273 11.26 7.79 0.28
CA SER A 273 11.21 9.24 0.08
C SER A 273 11.99 9.65 -1.17
N LEU A 274 13.24 9.18 -1.31
CA LEU A 274 14.08 9.47 -2.47
C LEU A 274 13.45 9.02 -3.78
N VAL A 275 12.90 7.81 -3.81
CA VAL A 275 12.21 7.27 -4.99
C VAL A 275 10.98 8.10 -5.36
N ARG A 276 10.12 8.44 -4.37
CA ARG A 276 8.90 9.23 -4.63
C ARG A 276 9.22 10.66 -5.08
N GLU A 277 10.24 11.28 -4.52
CA GLU A 277 10.69 12.61 -4.92
C GLU A 277 11.23 12.61 -6.36
N ALA A 278 12.06 11.61 -6.72
CA ALA A 278 12.56 11.47 -8.08
C ALA A 278 11.43 11.16 -9.08
N ALA A 279 10.51 10.27 -8.70
CA ALA A 279 9.33 9.97 -9.52
C ALA A 279 8.48 11.23 -9.77
N ALA A 280 8.25 12.05 -8.75
CA ALA A 280 7.50 13.30 -8.88
C ALA A 280 8.21 14.30 -9.81
N LEU A 281 9.54 14.41 -9.72
CA LEU A 281 10.36 15.30 -10.56
C LEU A 281 10.29 14.90 -12.04
N TRP A 282 10.37 13.59 -12.32
CA TRP A 282 10.41 13.04 -13.67
C TRP A 282 9.08 12.46 -14.15
N LYS A 283 7.96 12.90 -13.55
CA LYS A 283 6.58 12.50 -13.94
C LYS A 283 6.33 10.99 -13.89
N GLY A 284 7.14 10.23 -13.15
CA GLY A 284 6.95 8.80 -12.94
C GLY A 284 5.79 8.53 -12.00
N ARG A 285 5.12 7.40 -12.19
CA ARG A 285 4.10 6.89 -11.29
C ARG A 285 4.68 5.72 -10.48
N VAL A 286 4.76 5.86 -9.17
CA VAL A 286 5.03 4.72 -8.28
C VAL A 286 3.78 3.86 -8.26
N VAL A 287 3.85 2.66 -8.83
CA VAL A 287 2.74 1.72 -8.91
C VAL A 287 2.60 0.96 -7.60
N LYS A 288 3.69 0.37 -7.13
CA LYS A 288 3.72 -0.41 -5.88
C LYS A 288 5.12 -0.49 -5.30
N GLN A 289 5.17 -0.80 -4.02
CA GLN A 289 6.37 -1.19 -3.30
C GLN A 289 6.29 -2.67 -2.93
N ILE A 290 7.36 -3.41 -3.14
CA ILE A 290 7.46 -4.86 -2.88
C ILE A 290 8.73 -5.08 -2.05
N GLY A 291 8.60 -5.11 -0.73
CA GLY A 291 9.76 -5.11 0.16
C GLY A 291 10.57 -3.83 0.02
N ASP A 292 11.83 -3.94 -0.37
CA ASP A 292 12.74 -2.84 -0.67
C ASP A 292 12.71 -2.39 -2.15
N ALA A 293 11.98 -3.10 -3.00
CA ALA A 293 11.83 -2.77 -4.41
C ALA A 293 10.62 -1.85 -4.68
N PHE A 294 10.76 -0.96 -5.65
CA PHE A 294 9.68 -0.14 -6.19
C PHE A 294 9.48 -0.43 -7.67
N MET A 295 8.21 -0.56 -8.06
CA MET A 295 7.81 -0.55 -9.46
C MET A 295 7.29 0.83 -9.83
N LEU A 296 7.86 1.41 -10.89
CA LEU A 296 7.44 2.69 -11.45
C LEU A 296 7.07 2.52 -12.92
N VAL A 297 6.16 3.36 -13.39
CA VAL A 297 5.74 3.43 -14.80
C VAL A 297 5.85 4.86 -15.31
N PHE A 298 6.27 5.00 -16.56
CA PHE A 298 6.47 6.26 -17.27
C PHE A 298 5.82 6.18 -18.64
N PHE A 299 5.16 7.24 -19.04
CA PHE A 299 4.60 7.37 -20.40
C PHE A 299 5.52 8.16 -21.34
N ASP A 300 6.75 8.41 -20.91
CA ASP A 300 7.80 9.11 -21.60
C ASP A 300 9.15 8.42 -21.28
N ALA A 301 9.80 7.88 -22.31
CA ALA A 301 11.02 7.08 -22.15
C ALA A 301 12.22 7.89 -21.63
N PRO A 302 12.46 9.15 -22.07
CA PRO A 302 13.48 10.01 -21.51
C PRO A 302 13.31 10.18 -19.98
N SER A 303 12.10 10.43 -19.52
CA SER A 303 11.81 10.60 -18.08
C SER A 303 12.12 9.34 -17.26
N ALA A 304 11.90 8.14 -17.81
CA ALA A 304 12.25 6.89 -17.14
C ALA A 304 13.77 6.78 -16.91
N VAL A 305 14.58 7.13 -17.91
CA VAL A 305 16.06 7.13 -17.79
C VAL A 305 16.52 8.19 -16.79
N GLN A 306 16.00 9.40 -16.89
CA GLN A 306 16.39 10.49 -15.99
C GLN A 306 16.00 10.21 -14.54
N CYS A 307 14.83 9.62 -14.31
CA CYS A 307 14.42 9.23 -12.96
C CYS A 307 15.35 8.16 -12.37
N ALA A 308 15.77 7.17 -13.16
CA ALA A 308 16.71 6.15 -12.69
C ALA A 308 18.08 6.76 -12.31
N LEU A 309 18.59 7.68 -13.13
CA LEU A 309 19.84 8.42 -12.85
C LEU A 309 19.70 9.33 -11.63
N GLU A 310 18.56 9.97 -11.45
CA GLU A 310 18.29 10.82 -10.30
C GLU A 310 18.27 10.01 -8.99
N ILE A 311 17.59 8.84 -8.98
CA ILE A 311 17.55 7.95 -7.83
C ILE A 311 18.95 7.46 -7.50
N GLU A 312 19.71 6.99 -8.48
CA GLU A 312 21.10 6.55 -8.32
C GLU A 312 21.95 7.70 -7.75
N GLY A 313 21.90 8.88 -8.35
CA GLY A 313 22.68 10.02 -7.91
C GLY A 313 22.31 10.52 -6.50
N ARG A 314 21.05 10.40 -6.07
CA ARG A 314 20.62 10.72 -4.70
C ARG A 314 21.08 9.68 -3.70
N THR A 315 20.89 8.40 -3.98
CA THR A 315 21.34 7.32 -3.10
C THR A 315 22.85 7.30 -2.93
N SER A 316 23.60 7.55 -4.00
CA SER A 316 25.07 7.67 -3.94
C SER A 316 25.58 8.82 -3.09
N ARG A 317 24.80 9.89 -2.94
CA ARG A 317 25.16 11.05 -2.10
C ARG A 317 24.71 10.89 -0.65
N GLU A 318 23.78 9.98 -0.37
CA GLU A 318 23.29 9.75 0.98
C GLU A 318 24.40 9.09 1.83
N PRO A 319 24.74 9.66 3.02
CA PRO A 319 25.76 9.10 3.88
C PRO A 319 25.36 7.71 4.41
N SER A 320 26.30 6.77 4.44
CA SER A 320 26.09 5.41 4.98
C SER A 320 24.81 4.78 4.47
N PHE A 321 24.62 4.77 3.15
CA PHE A 321 23.40 4.30 2.52
C PHE A 321 23.70 3.13 1.57
N PRO A 322 22.79 2.14 1.44
CA PRO A 322 22.96 1.07 0.46
C PRO A 322 22.86 1.58 -0.97
N ALA A 323 23.63 1.00 -1.87
CA ALA A 323 23.54 1.30 -3.29
C ALA A 323 22.18 0.91 -3.86
N ALA A 324 21.59 1.75 -4.69
CA ALA A 324 20.46 1.36 -5.50
C ALA A 324 20.92 0.58 -6.75
N ARG A 325 20.01 -0.22 -7.31
CA ARG A 325 20.14 -0.86 -8.62
C ARG A 325 18.80 -0.79 -9.36
N SER A 326 18.85 -0.59 -10.66
CA SER A 326 17.64 -0.39 -11.45
C SER A 326 17.65 -1.19 -12.74
N GLY A 327 16.45 -1.63 -13.13
CA GLY A 327 16.18 -2.20 -14.45
C GLY A 327 15.05 -1.45 -15.12
N VAL A 328 15.27 -0.97 -16.36
CA VAL A 328 14.28 -0.17 -17.09
C VAL A 328 14.07 -0.74 -18.48
N HIS A 329 12.81 -0.90 -18.87
CA HIS A 329 12.43 -1.41 -20.17
C HIS A 329 11.25 -0.60 -20.73
N TRP A 330 11.21 -0.44 -22.04
CA TRP A 330 10.11 0.18 -22.78
C TRP A 330 9.38 -0.84 -23.62
N GLY A 331 8.06 -0.86 -23.54
CA GLY A 331 7.24 -1.72 -24.38
C GLY A 331 5.76 -1.68 -23.99
N PRO A 332 4.90 -2.37 -24.75
CA PRO A 332 3.48 -2.45 -24.42
C PRO A 332 3.25 -3.23 -23.13
N VAL A 333 2.48 -2.64 -22.22
CA VAL A 333 2.05 -3.23 -20.96
C VAL A 333 0.53 -3.28 -20.89
N LEU A 334 -0.02 -4.20 -20.09
CA LEU A 334 -1.45 -4.34 -19.91
C LEU A 334 -1.83 -3.79 -18.52
N TYR A 335 -2.71 -2.78 -18.50
CA TYR A 335 -3.27 -2.25 -17.27
C TYR A 335 -4.45 -3.12 -16.80
N ARG A 336 -4.40 -3.60 -15.56
CA ARG A 336 -5.45 -4.41 -14.91
C ARG A 336 -5.47 -4.12 -13.42
N GLU A 337 -6.66 -3.88 -12.87
CA GLU A 337 -6.89 -3.73 -11.43
C GLU A 337 -5.91 -2.80 -10.70
N GLY A 338 -5.61 -1.67 -11.32
CA GLY A 338 -4.68 -0.69 -10.74
C GLY A 338 -3.19 -1.01 -10.90
N ASP A 339 -2.85 -2.13 -11.54
CA ASP A 339 -1.49 -2.61 -11.78
C ASP A 339 -1.16 -2.73 -13.27
N TYR A 340 0.12 -2.92 -13.58
CA TYR A 340 0.62 -3.18 -14.93
C TYR A 340 1.22 -4.58 -14.97
N VAL A 341 0.84 -5.34 -15.99
CA VAL A 341 1.27 -6.73 -16.16
C VAL A 341 1.75 -6.99 -17.59
N GLY A 342 2.49 -8.07 -17.77
CA GLY A 342 2.96 -8.53 -19.07
C GLY A 342 4.45 -8.83 -19.12
N THR A 343 4.90 -9.33 -20.26
CA THR A 343 6.30 -9.72 -20.48
C THR A 343 7.25 -8.53 -20.30
N ASN A 344 6.85 -7.33 -20.74
CA ASN A 344 7.69 -6.15 -20.64
C ASN A 344 7.89 -5.68 -19.18
N VAL A 345 6.90 -5.90 -18.32
CA VAL A 345 7.05 -5.70 -16.87
C VAL A 345 8.07 -6.70 -16.28
N ASN A 346 7.98 -7.97 -16.69
CA ASN A 346 8.92 -9.00 -16.24
C ASN A 346 10.35 -8.72 -16.71
N ILE A 347 10.55 -8.20 -17.93
CA ILE A 347 11.87 -7.81 -18.43
C ILE A 347 12.51 -6.77 -17.52
N ALA A 348 11.79 -5.69 -17.18
CA ALA A 348 12.29 -4.65 -16.29
C ALA A 348 12.66 -5.19 -14.89
N ALA A 349 11.82 -6.06 -14.33
CA ALA A 349 12.09 -6.72 -13.05
C ALA A 349 13.36 -7.58 -13.11
N ARG A 350 13.54 -8.39 -14.16
CA ARG A 350 14.74 -9.23 -14.32
C ARG A 350 16.02 -8.44 -14.59
N LEU A 351 15.91 -7.30 -15.25
CA LEU A 351 17.05 -6.37 -15.39
C LEU A 351 17.49 -5.86 -14.02
N ALA A 352 16.57 -5.44 -13.16
CA ALA A 352 16.89 -4.99 -11.81
C ALA A 352 17.54 -6.10 -10.96
N GLU A 353 17.04 -7.35 -11.07
CA GLU A 353 17.62 -8.50 -10.35
C GLU A 353 19.10 -8.77 -10.72
N VAL A 354 19.45 -8.59 -12.01
CA VAL A 354 20.82 -8.85 -12.50
C VAL A 354 21.71 -7.60 -12.50
N ALA A 355 21.14 -6.45 -12.18
CA ALA A 355 21.90 -5.21 -12.04
C ALA A 355 22.83 -5.28 -10.84
N GLY A 356 24.07 -4.86 -11.04
CA GLY A 356 25.02 -4.64 -9.95
C GLY A 356 24.68 -3.37 -9.15
N ARG A 357 25.46 -3.16 -8.11
CA ARG A 357 25.37 -1.95 -7.28
C ARG A 357 25.63 -0.70 -8.13
N HIS A 358 24.79 0.31 -8.01
CA HIS A 358 24.82 1.56 -8.81
C HIS A 358 24.61 1.37 -10.32
N HIS A 359 24.25 0.17 -10.77
CA HIS A 359 24.01 -0.06 -12.19
C HIS A 359 22.53 0.18 -12.54
N ILE A 360 22.32 0.89 -13.63
CA ILE A 360 21.03 1.11 -14.25
C ILE A 360 21.03 0.34 -15.57
N LEU A 361 20.43 -0.85 -15.58
CA LEU A 361 20.33 -1.68 -16.76
C LEU A 361 19.11 -1.32 -17.59
N VAL A 362 19.30 -1.12 -18.86
CA VAL A 362 18.25 -0.75 -19.82
C VAL A 362 18.30 -1.63 -21.06
N THR A 363 17.22 -1.68 -21.82
CA THR A 363 17.16 -2.38 -23.09
C THR A 363 17.37 -1.44 -24.27
N THR A 364 17.70 -2.02 -25.43
CA THR A 364 17.75 -1.27 -26.71
C THR A 364 16.40 -0.64 -27.05
N ALA A 365 15.27 -1.28 -26.71
CA ALA A 365 13.94 -0.73 -26.91
C ALA A 365 13.77 0.60 -26.14
N LEU A 366 14.16 0.64 -24.87
CA LEU A 366 14.14 1.89 -24.09
C LEU A 366 15.07 2.96 -24.68
N ARG A 367 16.30 2.58 -25.03
CA ARG A 367 17.25 3.52 -25.64
C ARG A 367 16.73 4.13 -26.92
N SER A 368 16.13 3.31 -27.80
CA SER A 368 15.58 3.76 -29.08
C SER A 368 14.45 4.76 -28.89
N GLU A 369 13.56 4.48 -27.96
CA GLU A 369 12.43 5.35 -27.63
C GLU A 369 12.87 6.63 -26.91
N ALA A 370 13.86 6.54 -26.03
CA ALA A 370 14.39 7.70 -25.30
C ALA A 370 15.17 8.68 -26.22
N GLY A 371 15.58 8.24 -27.41
CA GLY A 371 16.32 9.07 -28.35
C GLY A 371 17.69 9.51 -27.80
N GLY A 372 18.15 10.67 -28.28
CA GLY A 372 19.42 11.24 -27.83
C GLY A 372 19.29 12.02 -26.53
N LEU A 373 19.88 11.51 -25.46
CA LEU A 373 20.03 12.21 -24.19
C LEU A 373 21.48 12.69 -24.06
N PRO A 374 21.78 13.99 -24.19
CA PRO A 374 23.18 14.50 -24.29
C PRO A 374 24.03 14.16 -23.06
N GLU A 375 23.43 14.10 -21.86
CA GLU A 375 24.10 13.86 -20.59
C GLU A 375 24.18 12.39 -20.20
N VAL A 376 23.58 11.51 -21.03
CA VAL A 376 23.51 10.07 -20.75
C VAL A 376 24.40 9.30 -21.71
N GLU A 377 25.20 8.40 -21.17
CA GLU A 377 25.93 7.40 -21.91
C GLU A 377 25.25 6.05 -21.76
N PHE A 378 25.00 5.38 -22.89
CA PHE A 378 24.50 4.00 -22.92
C PHE A 378 25.63 3.06 -23.34
N VAL A 379 26.13 2.28 -22.38
CA VAL A 379 27.25 1.35 -22.58
C VAL A 379 26.71 -0.04 -22.91
N PRO A 380 26.97 -0.62 -24.07
CA PRO A 380 26.53 -1.98 -24.40
C PRO A 380 27.16 -3.03 -23.49
N LEU A 381 26.35 -3.91 -22.91
CA LEU A 381 26.76 -5.04 -22.11
C LEU A 381 26.56 -6.39 -22.82
N GLY A 382 26.08 -6.34 -24.06
CA GLY A 382 25.78 -7.50 -24.88
C GLY A 382 24.44 -8.15 -24.59
N LYS A 383 24.19 -9.28 -25.24
CA LYS A 383 22.97 -10.06 -25.10
C LYS A 383 23.01 -10.90 -23.83
N ARG A 384 21.88 -10.94 -23.13
CA ARG A 384 21.71 -11.73 -21.91
C ARG A 384 20.40 -12.50 -21.95
N LEU A 385 20.46 -13.77 -21.59
CA LEU A 385 19.27 -14.56 -21.32
C LEU A 385 18.83 -14.30 -19.88
N LEU A 386 17.72 -13.60 -19.72
CA LEU A 386 17.14 -13.31 -18.41
C LEU A 386 16.25 -14.47 -17.97
N LYS A 387 16.22 -14.76 -16.67
CA LYS A 387 15.45 -15.87 -16.11
C LYS A 387 13.97 -15.80 -16.49
N GLY A 388 13.47 -16.88 -17.09
CA GLY A 388 12.05 -16.98 -17.50
C GLY A 388 11.71 -16.38 -18.86
N LEU A 389 12.69 -15.86 -19.58
CA LEU A 389 12.55 -15.44 -20.98
C LEU A 389 13.11 -16.49 -21.91
N VAL A 390 12.53 -16.60 -23.10
CA VAL A 390 12.94 -17.55 -24.12
C VAL A 390 14.05 -16.97 -25.00
N GLU A 391 14.04 -15.66 -25.21
CA GLU A 391 14.97 -14.96 -26.08
C GLU A 391 15.98 -14.13 -25.29
N GLU A 392 17.19 -14.04 -25.84
CA GLU A 392 18.20 -13.12 -25.33
C GLU A 392 17.84 -11.67 -25.61
N ILE A 393 18.03 -10.82 -24.61
CA ILE A 393 17.77 -9.37 -24.72
C ILE A 393 19.11 -8.64 -24.72
N GLU A 394 19.26 -7.70 -25.63
CA GLU A 394 20.39 -6.79 -25.65
C GLU A 394 20.27 -5.76 -24.53
N VAL A 395 21.26 -5.78 -23.64
CA VAL A 395 21.29 -4.97 -22.41
C VAL A 395 22.36 -3.91 -22.52
N LEU A 396 22.02 -2.69 -22.07
CA LEU A 396 22.94 -1.58 -21.94
C LEU A 396 22.93 -1.10 -20.48
N GLU A 397 24.02 -0.46 -20.09
CA GLU A 397 24.08 0.32 -18.86
C GLU A 397 23.87 1.80 -19.19
N ALA A 398 22.90 2.45 -18.51
CA ALA A 398 22.71 3.90 -18.58
C ALA A 398 23.50 4.55 -17.44
N ARG A 399 24.33 5.53 -17.74
CA ARG A 399 25.10 6.29 -16.78
C ARG A 399 25.25 7.76 -17.17
N THR A 400 25.49 8.62 -16.19
CA THR A 400 25.80 10.03 -16.45
C THR A 400 27.20 10.13 -17.09
N ARG A 401 27.31 10.89 -18.16
CA ARG A 401 28.55 11.02 -18.95
C ARG A 401 29.76 11.61 -18.16
N THR A 402 29.49 12.26 -17.03
CA THR A 402 30.51 12.96 -16.18
C THR A 402 30.83 12.23 -14.87
N ALA A 403 30.28 11.04 -14.63
CA ALA A 403 30.47 10.35 -13.36
C ALA A 403 31.76 9.53 -13.32
N GLU A 404 32.87 10.16 -12.95
CA GLU A 404 33.94 9.45 -12.25
C GLU A 404 33.50 9.26 -10.79
N ALA A 405 32.73 8.23 -10.54
CA ALA A 405 32.38 7.82 -9.17
C ALA A 405 33.64 7.23 -8.53
N GLY A 406 34.24 7.94 -7.59
CA GLY A 406 35.25 7.37 -6.70
C GLY A 406 34.65 6.11 -6.04
N LYS A 407 35.33 4.95 -6.19
CA LYS A 407 34.91 3.69 -5.59
C LYS A 407 34.84 3.87 -4.07
N LYS A 408 33.63 3.93 -3.53
CA LYS A 408 33.42 3.86 -2.07
C LYS A 408 33.76 2.46 -1.57
N ALA A 409 34.24 2.38 -0.34
CA ALA A 409 34.40 1.09 0.32
C ALA A 409 33.03 0.52 0.69
N VAL A 410 32.91 -0.78 0.66
CA VAL A 410 31.66 -1.48 0.97
C VAL A 410 31.87 -2.38 2.17
N ASP A 411 31.01 -2.27 3.18
CA ASP A 411 30.98 -3.20 4.30
C ASP A 411 30.52 -4.59 3.79
N PRO A 412 31.37 -5.61 3.94
CA PRO A 412 31.06 -6.93 3.38
C PRO A 412 29.87 -7.64 4.05
N VAL A 413 29.46 -7.21 5.23
CA VAL A 413 28.37 -7.84 6.01
C VAL A 413 27.02 -7.24 5.64
N CYS A 414 26.88 -5.94 5.74
CA CYS A 414 25.59 -5.26 5.53
C CYS A 414 25.47 -4.59 4.17
N GLY A 415 26.55 -4.55 3.39
CA GLY A 415 26.54 -3.91 2.08
C GLY A 415 26.47 -2.40 2.07
N MET A 416 26.67 -1.74 3.22
CA MET A 416 26.69 -0.30 3.34
C MET A 416 27.92 0.28 2.63
N GLU A 417 27.74 1.37 1.90
CA GLU A 417 28.82 2.13 1.33
C GLU A 417 29.37 3.13 2.33
N LEU A 418 30.68 3.15 2.47
CA LEU A 418 31.37 3.89 3.50
C LEU A 418 32.28 4.98 2.89
N ALA A 419 32.05 6.21 3.30
CA ALA A 419 33.07 7.24 3.15
C ALA A 419 34.22 6.99 4.16
N PRO A 420 35.43 7.51 3.93
CA PRO A 420 36.57 7.28 4.82
C PRO A 420 36.32 7.62 6.30
N ASN A 421 35.50 8.62 6.57
CA ASN A 421 35.11 9.06 7.91
C ASN A 421 33.95 8.23 8.54
N GLU A 422 33.35 7.31 7.81
CA GLU A 422 32.25 6.45 8.27
C GLU A 422 32.72 5.04 8.63
N VAL A 423 33.99 4.74 8.46
CA VAL A 423 34.61 3.48 8.80
C VAL A 423 34.77 3.35 10.30
N ALA A 424 33.93 2.51 10.93
CA ALA A 424 34.01 2.26 12.37
C ALA A 424 35.04 1.20 12.75
N ALA A 425 35.31 0.25 11.85
CA ALA A 425 36.31 -0.79 12.09
C ALA A 425 36.98 -1.24 10.78
N ARG A 426 38.22 -1.74 10.91
CA ARG A 426 39.03 -2.24 9.79
C ARG A 426 39.63 -3.59 10.17
N LEU A 427 39.63 -4.52 9.22
CA LEU A 427 40.28 -5.82 9.34
C LEU A 427 41.12 -6.10 8.10
N SER A 428 42.44 -6.29 8.29
CA SER A 428 43.30 -6.72 7.20
C SER A 428 43.35 -8.25 7.16
N LEU A 429 42.88 -8.81 6.06
CA LEU A 429 42.84 -10.24 5.85
C LEU A 429 43.35 -10.61 4.44
N GLY A 430 44.33 -11.48 4.35
CA GLY A 430 44.90 -11.93 3.05
C GLY A 430 45.52 -10.80 2.23
N GLY A 431 46.02 -9.72 2.86
CA GLY A 431 46.62 -8.57 2.18
C GLY A 431 45.61 -7.52 1.67
N ALA A 432 44.31 -7.70 1.94
CA ALA A 432 43.27 -6.72 1.63
C ALA A 432 42.61 -6.20 2.91
N ASP A 433 42.33 -4.90 2.94
CA ASP A 433 41.59 -4.27 4.02
C ASP A 433 40.10 -4.42 3.82
N ARG A 434 39.42 -4.91 4.84
CA ARG A 434 37.97 -4.95 4.97
C ARG A 434 37.49 -3.82 5.87
N LEU A 435 36.57 -3.02 5.41
CA LEU A 435 36.06 -1.87 6.14
C LEU A 435 34.61 -2.14 6.57
N PHE A 436 34.29 -1.78 7.82
CA PHE A 436 33.00 -2.05 8.44
C PHE A 436 32.38 -0.76 8.97
N CYS A 437 31.06 -0.64 8.79
CA CYS A 437 30.26 0.47 9.30
C CYS A 437 30.07 0.44 10.83
N SER A 438 30.33 -0.72 11.45
CA SER A 438 30.17 -0.89 12.89
C SER A 438 31.02 -2.07 13.40
N GLU A 439 31.31 -2.06 14.71
CA GLU A 439 31.93 -3.21 15.37
C GLU A 439 31.04 -4.47 15.35
N ALA A 440 29.70 -4.30 15.25
CA ALA A 440 28.77 -5.40 15.12
C ALA A 440 28.98 -6.15 13.80
N CYS A 441 29.12 -5.43 12.69
CA CYS A 441 29.45 -6.02 11.39
C CYS A 441 30.82 -6.72 11.40
N LEU A 442 31.84 -6.10 12.02
CA LEU A 442 33.13 -6.74 12.19
C LEU A 442 33.00 -8.08 12.96
N ARG A 443 32.28 -8.09 14.09
CA ARG A 443 32.06 -9.33 14.87
C ARG A 443 31.33 -10.39 14.09
N GLN A 444 30.30 -10.03 13.32
CA GLN A 444 29.58 -10.98 12.46
C GLN A 444 30.48 -11.54 11.36
N PHE A 445 31.29 -10.71 10.72
CA PHE A 445 32.27 -11.16 9.75
C PHE A 445 33.26 -12.15 10.36
N MET A 446 33.82 -11.83 11.54
CA MET A 446 34.76 -12.71 12.23
C MET A 446 34.17 -14.04 12.65
N ALA A 447 32.87 -14.06 13.00
CA ALA A 447 32.16 -15.29 13.38
C ALA A 447 31.92 -16.25 12.21
N ALA A 448 31.77 -15.72 10.97
CA ALA A 448 31.49 -16.54 9.79
C ALA A 448 32.04 -15.91 8.49
N PRO A 449 33.38 -15.74 8.33
CA PRO A 449 33.96 -15.03 7.18
C PRO A 449 33.58 -15.63 5.83
N GLN A 450 33.35 -16.95 5.78
CA GLN A 450 32.94 -17.65 4.58
C GLN A 450 31.56 -17.29 4.04
N ARG A 451 30.71 -16.65 4.86
CA ARG A 451 29.38 -16.16 4.42
C ARG A 451 29.45 -14.85 3.63
N TYR A 452 30.58 -14.18 3.68
CA TYR A 452 30.78 -12.85 3.10
C TYR A 452 31.93 -12.86 2.08
N PRO A 453 31.74 -13.56 0.94
CA PRO A 453 32.75 -13.59 -0.11
C PRO A 453 32.96 -12.18 -0.70
N VAL A 454 34.17 -11.94 -1.18
CA VAL A 454 34.60 -10.66 -1.77
C VAL A 454 34.34 -10.62 -3.25
#